data_2b43495e9681284584e3da9ea2048086
#
_entry.id   2b43495e9681284584e3da9ea2048086
#
_cell.length_a   1.000
_cell.length_b   1.000
_cell.length_c   1.000
_cell.angle_alpha   90.00
_cell.angle_beta   90.00
_cell.angle_gamma   90.00
#
_symmetry.space_group_name_H-M   'P 1'
#
loop_
_entity.id
_entity.type
_entity.pdbx_description
1 polymer ?
#
loop_
_entity_poly.entity_id
_entity_poly.type
_entity_poly.pdbx_seq_one_letter_code
_entity_poly.pdbx_strand_id
1 'polypeptide(L)'
;MNTITETTPLQAADWIGEEPATDNRKIEREQIKLEKRLCREVGRAVLDYNMIEEGDRVMVCLSGGKDSYTLLDILRKLQKRAPVKFGIVAVNLDQKQPGFPEHVLPDYFKSIGVEYHIENQDTYSVVKRVVPEGKTTCSMCSRLRRAILYSVADRLGCTKIALGHHRDDIVATLLLNLFYGGRMKGMPPKLVSDDGKHVVI
;
A
#
# COMPACT_ATOMS: atom_id res chain seq x y z
N MET A 1 49.84 4.27 46.18
CA MET A 1 48.79 3.28 45.94
C MET A 1 47.59 4.02 45.33
N ASN A 2 47.50 4.02 44.00
CA ASN A 2 46.35 4.62 43.29
C ASN A 2 45.37 3.52 42.99
N THR A 3 44.23 3.53 43.65
CA THR A 3 43.07 2.67 43.33
C THR A 3 42.39 3.22 42.10
N ILE A 4 42.53 2.52 40.96
CA ILE A 4 41.77 2.75 39.76
C ILE A 4 40.37 2.16 40.00
N THR A 5 39.36 3.01 40.12
CA THR A 5 37.95 2.59 40.12
C THR A 5 37.59 2.13 38.72
N GLU A 6 37.39 0.82 38.55
CA GLU A 6 36.80 0.26 37.32
C GLU A 6 35.38 0.76 37.18
N THR A 7 35.16 1.61 36.19
CA THR A 7 33.81 1.98 35.72
C THR A 7 33.29 0.84 34.88
N THR A 8 32.23 0.16 35.36
CA THR A 8 31.49 -0.83 34.59
C THR A 8 30.95 -0.19 33.29
N PRO A 9 31.16 -0.78 32.10
CA PRO A 9 30.65 -0.21 30.86
C PRO A 9 29.12 -0.25 30.89
N LEU A 10 28.51 0.91 30.60
CA LEU A 10 27.06 1.04 30.42
C LEU A 10 26.55 0.05 29.35
N GLN A 11 25.59 -0.78 29.72
CA GLN A 11 24.94 -1.72 28.78
C GLN A 11 23.88 -1.00 27.98
N ALA A 12 23.59 -1.49 26.75
CA ALA A 12 22.58 -0.92 25.90
C ALA A 12 21.18 -0.85 26.57
N ALA A 13 20.93 -1.71 27.55
CA ALA A 13 19.72 -1.71 28.39
C ALA A 13 19.55 -0.43 29.23
N ASP A 14 20.66 0.24 29.59
CA ASP A 14 20.62 1.46 30.42
C ASP A 14 20.09 2.68 29.66
N TRP A 15 20.04 2.60 28.31
CA TRP A 15 19.53 3.66 27.44
C TRP A 15 18.07 3.44 27.02
N ILE A 16 17.54 2.24 27.23
CA ILE A 16 16.15 1.88 26.92
C ILE A 16 15.41 1.95 28.26
N GLY A 17 14.93 3.15 28.60
CA GLY A 17 14.00 3.29 29.72
C GLY A 17 12.84 2.30 29.55
N GLU A 18 12.32 1.74 30.67
CA GLU A 18 11.11 0.92 30.64
C GLU A 18 10.02 1.66 29.86
N GLU A 19 9.54 1.06 28.75
CA GLU A 19 8.41 1.64 28.03
C GLU A 19 7.25 1.80 29.02
N PRO A 20 6.68 2.99 29.18
CA PRO A 20 5.59 3.19 30.11
C PRO A 20 4.47 2.23 29.72
N ALA A 21 3.92 1.50 30.70
CA ALA A 21 2.78 0.59 30.52
C ALA A 21 1.69 1.33 29.73
N THR A 22 1.58 1.02 28.44
CA THR A 22 0.69 1.75 27.53
C THR A 22 -0.75 1.46 27.94
N ASP A 23 -1.49 2.50 28.33
CA ASP A 23 -2.89 2.39 28.65
C ASP A 23 -3.67 1.92 27.40
N ASN A 24 -3.96 0.63 27.35
CA ASN A 24 -4.65 -0.02 26.22
C ASN A 24 -5.94 0.72 25.85
N ARG A 25 -6.64 1.32 26.80
CA ARG A 25 -7.85 2.13 26.55
C ARG A 25 -7.54 3.42 25.78
N LYS A 26 -6.37 4.02 26.03
CA LYS A 26 -5.93 5.22 25.31
C LYS A 26 -5.57 4.89 23.88
N ILE A 27 -4.83 3.79 23.68
CA ILE A 27 -4.47 3.30 22.34
C ILE A 27 -5.73 2.98 21.52
N GLU A 28 -6.67 2.26 22.10
CA GLU A 28 -7.94 1.90 21.43
C GLU A 28 -8.74 3.15 21.03
N ARG A 29 -8.84 4.14 21.90
CA ARG A 29 -9.49 5.42 21.58
C ARG A 29 -8.82 6.15 20.43
N GLU A 30 -7.49 6.19 20.40
CA GLU A 30 -6.74 6.83 19.32
C GLU A 30 -6.88 6.07 18.00
N GLN A 31 -6.90 4.73 18.03
CA GLN A 31 -7.17 3.90 16.86
C GLN A 31 -8.56 4.19 16.28
N ILE A 32 -9.60 4.23 17.12
CA ILE A 32 -10.97 4.57 16.69
C ILE A 32 -11.05 5.97 16.09
N LYS A 33 -10.35 6.96 16.66
CA LYS A 33 -10.30 8.31 16.10
C LYS A 33 -9.60 8.34 14.74
N LEU A 34 -8.46 7.66 14.64
CA LEU A 34 -7.71 7.54 13.40
C LEU A 34 -8.55 6.88 12.30
N GLU A 35 -9.20 5.76 12.61
CA GLU A 35 -10.08 5.06 11.67
C GLU A 35 -11.21 5.96 11.16
N LYS A 36 -11.92 6.64 12.07
CA LYS A 36 -12.99 7.58 11.69
C LYS A 36 -12.47 8.70 10.79
N ARG A 37 -11.28 9.23 11.09
CA ARG A 37 -10.63 10.24 10.26
C ARG A 37 -10.31 9.70 8.88
N LEU A 38 -9.66 8.53 8.77
CA LEU A 38 -9.30 7.91 7.51
C LEU A 38 -10.54 7.59 6.67
N CYS A 39 -11.58 6.99 7.25
CA CYS A 39 -12.84 6.74 6.55
C CYS A 39 -13.45 8.03 5.98
N ARG A 40 -13.42 9.12 6.73
CA ARG A 40 -13.94 10.41 6.26
C ARG A 40 -13.10 10.98 5.11
N GLU A 41 -11.77 11.01 5.26
CA GLU A 41 -10.87 11.57 4.25
C GLU A 41 -10.89 10.77 2.95
N VAL A 42 -10.84 9.42 3.06
CA VAL A 42 -10.93 8.55 1.87
C VAL A 42 -12.31 8.65 1.22
N GLY A 43 -13.39 8.66 2.02
CA GLY A 43 -14.74 8.84 1.48
C GLY A 43 -14.91 10.18 0.76
N ARG A 44 -14.30 11.25 1.30
CA ARG A 44 -14.27 12.55 0.63
C ARG A 44 -13.50 12.51 -0.68
N ALA A 45 -12.32 11.90 -0.71
CA ALA A 45 -11.54 11.75 -1.95
C ALA A 45 -12.31 10.94 -3.01
N VAL A 46 -12.97 9.86 -2.61
CA VAL A 46 -13.81 9.06 -3.52
C VAL A 46 -14.90 9.92 -4.17
N LEU A 47 -15.54 10.82 -3.41
CA LEU A 47 -16.57 11.73 -3.91
C LEU A 47 -15.97 12.85 -4.77
N ASP A 48 -14.96 13.55 -4.26
CA ASP A 48 -14.36 14.73 -4.91
C ASP A 48 -13.76 14.39 -6.29
N TYR A 49 -13.24 13.15 -6.45
CA TYR A 49 -12.62 12.69 -7.69
C TYR A 49 -13.48 11.67 -8.47
N ASN A 50 -14.70 11.42 -8.03
CA ASN A 50 -15.59 10.42 -8.64
C ASN A 50 -14.87 9.09 -8.90
N MET A 51 -14.29 8.50 -7.83
CA MET A 51 -13.42 7.33 -7.95
C MET A 51 -14.20 6.02 -8.05
N ILE A 52 -15.33 5.91 -7.36
CA ILE A 52 -16.17 4.71 -7.27
C ILE A 52 -17.61 5.06 -7.59
N GLU A 53 -18.23 4.27 -8.46
CA GLU A 53 -19.59 4.43 -8.96
C GLU A 53 -20.43 3.19 -8.66
N GLU A 54 -21.76 3.30 -8.86
CA GLU A 54 -22.68 2.18 -8.67
C GLU A 54 -22.31 1.01 -9.59
N GLY A 55 -22.21 -0.19 -9.01
CA GLY A 55 -21.88 -1.42 -9.73
C GLY A 55 -20.40 -1.66 -9.98
N ASP A 56 -19.51 -0.75 -9.57
CA ASP A 56 -18.07 -0.95 -9.73
C ASP A 56 -17.55 -2.21 -9.02
N ARG A 57 -16.57 -2.85 -9.62
CA ARG A 57 -15.76 -3.90 -9.00
C ARG A 57 -14.32 -3.40 -8.80
N VAL A 58 -13.97 -3.15 -7.55
CA VAL A 58 -12.70 -2.52 -7.17
C VAL A 58 -11.67 -3.58 -6.83
N MET A 59 -10.60 -3.65 -7.60
CA MET A 59 -9.41 -4.45 -7.31
C MET A 59 -8.51 -3.67 -6.36
N VAL A 60 -8.38 -4.11 -5.11
CA VAL A 60 -7.48 -3.50 -4.13
C VAL A 60 -6.15 -4.25 -4.17
N CYS A 61 -5.08 -3.55 -4.56
CA CYS A 61 -3.75 -4.15 -4.69
C CYS A 61 -3.00 -4.11 -3.36
N LEU A 62 -2.68 -5.27 -2.82
CA LEU A 62 -1.90 -5.39 -1.58
C LEU A 62 -0.45 -5.76 -1.88
N SER A 63 0.46 -4.93 -1.40
CA SER A 63 1.90 -5.17 -1.48
C SER A 63 2.50 -5.80 -0.22
N GLY A 64 1.68 -5.98 0.84
CA GLY A 64 2.17 -6.36 2.17
C GLY A 64 2.61 -5.19 3.04
N GLY A 65 2.58 -3.95 2.53
CA GLY A 65 2.88 -2.74 3.28
C GLY A 65 1.65 -2.18 4.01
N LYS A 66 1.88 -1.44 5.11
CA LYS A 66 0.84 -0.86 5.99
C LYS A 66 -0.25 -0.10 5.23
N ASP A 67 0.12 0.66 4.20
CA ASP A 67 -0.80 1.52 3.47
C ASP A 67 -1.80 0.70 2.66
N SER A 68 -1.35 -0.42 2.06
CA SER A 68 -2.21 -1.32 1.31
C SER A 68 -3.21 -2.09 2.21
N TYR A 69 -2.79 -2.50 3.40
CA TYR A 69 -3.71 -3.08 4.40
C TYR A 69 -4.73 -2.04 4.88
N THR A 70 -4.27 -0.82 5.17
CA THR A 70 -5.14 0.28 5.59
C THR A 70 -6.18 0.60 4.51
N LEU A 71 -5.76 0.67 3.24
CA LEU A 71 -6.66 0.91 2.12
C LEU A 71 -7.77 -0.14 2.05
N LEU A 72 -7.40 -1.43 2.12
CA LEU A 72 -8.38 -2.51 2.09
C LEU A 72 -9.39 -2.42 3.25
N ASP A 73 -8.90 -2.19 4.47
CA ASP A 73 -9.76 -2.08 5.65
C ASP A 73 -10.73 -0.89 5.53
N ILE A 74 -10.24 0.27 5.13
CA ILE A 74 -11.06 1.48 4.96
C ILE A 74 -12.09 1.29 3.84
N LEU A 75 -11.71 0.74 2.68
CA LEU A 75 -12.66 0.50 1.58
C LEU A 75 -13.76 -0.50 1.96
N ARG A 76 -13.43 -1.56 2.72
CA ARG A 76 -14.44 -2.49 3.25
C ARG A 76 -15.42 -1.83 4.24
N LYS A 77 -14.93 -0.89 5.05
CA LYS A 77 -15.79 -0.10 5.96
C LYS A 77 -16.67 0.89 5.19
N LEU A 78 -16.13 1.54 4.18
CA LEU A 78 -16.87 2.42 3.30
C LEU A 78 -17.93 1.65 2.49
N GLN A 79 -17.60 0.48 1.94
CA GLN A 79 -18.55 -0.37 1.21
C GLN A 79 -19.84 -0.64 1.99
N LYS A 80 -19.75 -0.81 3.32
CA LYS A 80 -20.91 -1.05 4.19
C LYS A 80 -21.79 0.18 4.40
N ARG A 81 -21.29 1.39 4.11
CA ARG A 81 -21.94 2.67 4.43
C ARG A 81 -22.13 3.57 3.22
N ALA A 82 -21.52 3.23 2.09
CA ALA A 82 -21.58 4.02 0.87
C ALA A 82 -23.01 4.08 0.32
N PRO A 83 -23.40 5.21 -0.29
CA PRO A 83 -24.68 5.33 -0.98
C PRO A 83 -24.74 4.51 -2.29
N VAL A 84 -23.59 4.08 -2.78
CA VAL A 84 -23.42 3.26 -3.99
C VAL A 84 -22.97 1.85 -3.62
N LYS A 85 -23.42 0.84 -4.37
CA LYS A 85 -23.01 -0.54 -4.18
C LYS A 85 -21.84 -0.87 -5.10
N PHE A 86 -20.76 -1.41 -4.53
CA PHE A 86 -19.60 -1.86 -5.30
C PHE A 86 -18.99 -3.12 -4.68
N GLY A 87 -18.36 -3.93 -5.53
CA GLY A 87 -17.63 -5.13 -5.12
C GLY A 87 -16.17 -4.82 -4.79
N ILE A 88 -15.55 -5.63 -3.92
CA ILE A 88 -14.12 -5.56 -3.62
C ILE A 88 -13.50 -6.92 -3.84
N VAL A 89 -12.35 -6.97 -4.54
CA VAL A 89 -11.47 -8.11 -4.60
C VAL A 89 -10.06 -7.68 -4.22
N ALA A 90 -9.46 -8.38 -3.26
CA ALA A 90 -8.08 -8.12 -2.84
C ALA A 90 -7.11 -8.88 -3.76
N VAL A 91 -6.10 -8.21 -4.28
CA VAL A 91 -5.14 -8.83 -5.18
C VAL A 91 -3.72 -8.59 -4.68
N ASN A 92 -2.93 -9.64 -4.60
CA ASN A 92 -1.49 -9.54 -4.40
C ASN A 92 -0.76 -10.08 -5.64
N LEU A 93 0.25 -9.37 -6.08
CA LEU A 93 1.21 -9.85 -7.06
C LEU A 93 2.46 -10.33 -6.33
N ASP A 94 2.60 -11.64 -6.22
CA ASP A 94 3.82 -12.28 -5.77
C ASP A 94 4.85 -12.30 -6.90
N GLN A 95 5.89 -11.50 -6.73
CA GLN A 95 6.97 -11.33 -7.70
C GLN A 95 8.12 -12.33 -7.49
N LYS A 96 7.95 -13.27 -6.56
CA LYS A 96 8.97 -14.25 -6.16
C LYS A 96 10.25 -13.59 -5.63
N GLN A 97 10.09 -12.51 -4.87
CA GLN A 97 11.21 -11.89 -4.18
C GLN A 97 11.68 -12.79 -3.03
N PRO A 98 13.00 -13.02 -2.90
CA PRO A 98 13.55 -13.78 -1.78
C PRO A 98 13.11 -13.21 -0.42
N GLY A 99 12.63 -14.07 0.47
CA GLY A 99 12.19 -13.69 1.82
C GLY A 99 10.76 -13.12 1.91
N PHE A 100 10.00 -13.07 0.82
CA PHE A 100 8.59 -12.69 0.89
C PHE A 100 7.76 -13.82 1.52
N PRO A 101 6.99 -13.57 2.60
CA PRO A 101 6.21 -14.59 3.29
C PRO A 101 4.91 -14.88 2.54
N GLU A 102 4.91 -15.91 1.67
CA GLU A 102 3.80 -16.24 0.76
C GLU A 102 2.47 -16.54 1.49
N HIS A 103 2.50 -17.02 2.73
CA HIS A 103 1.31 -17.43 3.49
C HIS A 103 0.58 -16.26 4.18
N VAL A 104 1.29 -15.17 4.49
CA VAL A 104 0.75 -14.09 5.36
C VAL A 104 -0.48 -13.42 4.73
N LEU A 105 -0.43 -13.04 3.46
CA LEU A 105 -1.55 -12.38 2.80
C LEU A 105 -2.75 -13.31 2.59
N PRO A 106 -2.60 -14.54 2.08
CA PRO A 106 -3.72 -15.47 1.98
C PRO A 106 -4.40 -15.75 3.31
N ASP A 107 -3.65 -15.94 4.39
CA ASP A 107 -4.20 -16.19 5.73
C ASP A 107 -4.95 -14.97 6.26
N TYR A 108 -4.40 -13.78 6.04
CA TYR A 108 -5.08 -12.53 6.37
C TYR A 108 -6.40 -12.39 5.58
N PHE A 109 -6.41 -12.59 4.27
CA PHE A 109 -7.63 -12.48 3.46
C PHE A 109 -8.72 -13.46 3.90
N LYS A 110 -8.34 -14.70 4.21
CA LYS A 110 -9.26 -15.71 4.75
C LYS A 110 -9.83 -15.26 6.11
N SER A 111 -8.97 -14.74 6.99
CA SER A 111 -9.38 -14.32 8.34
C SER A 111 -10.42 -13.19 8.32
N ILE A 112 -10.33 -12.30 7.35
CA ILE A 112 -11.27 -11.18 7.19
C ILE A 112 -12.44 -11.50 6.25
N GLY A 113 -12.44 -12.67 5.58
CA GLY A 113 -13.52 -13.10 4.70
C GLY A 113 -13.69 -12.20 3.46
N VAL A 114 -12.59 -11.75 2.85
CA VAL A 114 -12.62 -10.99 1.61
C VAL A 114 -12.33 -11.88 0.40
N GLU A 115 -13.00 -11.61 -0.72
CA GLU A 115 -12.64 -12.25 -1.98
C GLU A 115 -11.22 -11.84 -2.36
N TYR A 116 -10.35 -12.80 -2.74
CA TYR A 116 -8.97 -12.48 -3.07
C TYR A 116 -8.41 -13.33 -4.21
N HIS A 117 -7.36 -12.81 -4.83
CA HIS A 117 -6.56 -13.49 -5.84
C HIS A 117 -5.07 -13.24 -5.59
N ILE A 118 -4.26 -14.29 -5.66
CA ILE A 118 -2.79 -14.19 -5.63
C ILE A 118 -2.28 -14.48 -7.03
N GLU A 119 -1.71 -13.48 -7.66
CA GLU A 119 -1.03 -13.62 -8.94
C GLU A 119 0.44 -13.94 -8.71
N ASN A 120 0.89 -15.10 -9.21
CA ASN A 120 2.27 -15.55 -9.09
C ASN A 120 3.00 -15.33 -10.39
N GLN A 121 3.94 -14.39 -10.43
CA GLN A 121 4.80 -14.16 -11.60
C GLN A 121 6.21 -13.78 -11.17
N ASP A 122 7.20 -14.55 -11.58
CA ASP A 122 8.61 -14.28 -11.28
C ASP A 122 9.14 -13.09 -12.08
N THR A 123 8.66 -11.89 -11.73
CA THR A 123 9.18 -10.65 -12.31
C THR A 123 10.54 -10.28 -11.72
N TYR A 124 10.85 -10.77 -10.52
CA TYR A 124 12.14 -10.49 -9.87
C TYR A 124 13.31 -11.03 -10.69
N SER A 125 13.30 -12.31 -11.07
CA SER A 125 14.33 -12.92 -11.89
C SER A 125 14.42 -12.27 -13.28
N VAL A 126 13.28 -11.90 -13.87
CA VAL A 126 13.24 -11.20 -15.17
C VAL A 126 13.96 -9.85 -15.07
N VAL A 127 13.65 -9.05 -14.07
CA VAL A 127 14.27 -7.74 -13.86
C VAL A 127 15.78 -7.87 -13.60
N LYS A 128 16.18 -8.82 -12.76
CA LYS A 128 17.60 -9.09 -12.47
C LYS A 128 18.40 -9.50 -13.71
N ARG A 129 17.81 -10.26 -14.62
CA ARG A 129 18.46 -10.70 -15.85
C ARG A 129 18.59 -9.59 -16.89
N VAL A 130 17.60 -8.69 -16.99
CA VAL A 130 17.52 -7.70 -18.08
C VAL A 130 18.18 -6.38 -17.70
N VAL A 131 18.16 -6.01 -16.42
CA VAL A 131 18.75 -4.74 -15.97
C VAL A 131 20.22 -4.96 -15.62
N PRO A 132 21.17 -4.24 -16.28
CA PRO A 132 22.59 -4.37 -15.98
C PRO A 132 22.91 -4.03 -14.51
N GLU A 133 23.94 -4.68 -13.99
CA GLU A 133 24.42 -4.44 -12.63
C GLU A 133 24.78 -2.95 -12.43
N GLY A 134 24.40 -2.37 -11.28
CA GLY A 134 24.60 -0.95 -10.99
C GLY A 134 23.54 0.00 -11.56
N LYS A 135 22.57 -0.49 -12.35
CA LYS A 135 21.43 0.31 -12.82
C LYS A 135 20.21 0.13 -11.92
N THR A 136 19.36 1.17 -11.83
CA THR A 136 18.11 1.11 -11.06
C THR A 136 17.09 0.20 -11.74
N THR A 137 16.55 -0.76 -10.99
CA THR A 137 15.54 -1.73 -11.47
C THR A 137 14.11 -1.19 -11.41
N CYS A 138 13.88 -0.09 -10.69
CA CYS A 138 12.54 0.41 -10.33
C CYS A 138 11.64 0.68 -11.53
N SER A 139 12.17 1.30 -12.59
CA SER A 139 11.38 1.64 -13.79
C SER A 139 10.83 0.41 -14.51
N MET A 140 11.67 -0.62 -14.68
CA MET A 140 11.25 -1.86 -15.35
C MET A 140 10.29 -2.66 -14.46
N CYS A 141 10.61 -2.77 -13.17
CA CYS A 141 9.75 -3.45 -12.19
C CYS A 141 8.35 -2.82 -12.15
N SER A 142 8.24 -1.49 -12.12
CA SER A 142 6.95 -0.81 -12.08
C SER A 142 6.13 -1.01 -13.36
N ARG A 143 6.78 -1.07 -14.54
CA ARG A 143 6.10 -1.35 -15.81
C ARG A 143 5.54 -2.77 -15.86
N LEU A 144 6.34 -3.77 -15.47
CA LEU A 144 5.92 -5.16 -15.42
C LEU A 144 4.75 -5.35 -14.44
N ARG A 145 4.87 -4.80 -13.22
CA ARG A 145 3.79 -4.85 -12.23
C ARG A 145 2.49 -4.25 -12.78
N ARG A 146 2.56 -3.09 -13.43
CA ARG A 146 1.37 -2.43 -13.99
C ARG A 146 0.71 -3.29 -15.06
N ALA A 147 1.48 -3.81 -16.00
CA ALA A 147 0.96 -4.67 -17.07
C ALA A 147 0.26 -5.92 -16.51
N ILE A 148 0.87 -6.56 -15.51
CA ILE A 148 0.30 -7.73 -14.86
C ILE A 148 -0.99 -7.37 -14.13
N LEU A 149 -1.00 -6.30 -13.33
CA LEU A 149 -2.18 -5.88 -12.59
C LEU A 149 -3.34 -5.50 -13.53
N TYR A 150 -3.07 -4.88 -14.67
CA TYR A 150 -4.08 -4.60 -15.69
C TYR A 150 -4.68 -5.90 -16.25
N SER A 151 -3.82 -6.86 -16.62
CA SER A 151 -4.29 -8.18 -17.09
C SER A 151 -5.11 -8.93 -16.03
N VAL A 152 -4.73 -8.82 -14.74
CA VAL A 152 -5.51 -9.41 -13.64
C VAL A 152 -6.85 -8.70 -13.48
N ALA A 153 -6.89 -7.38 -13.59
CA ALA A 153 -8.12 -6.61 -13.52
C ALA A 153 -9.11 -7.04 -14.61
N ASP A 154 -8.62 -7.21 -15.85
CA ASP A 154 -9.45 -7.71 -16.97
C ASP A 154 -10.00 -9.10 -16.70
N ARG A 155 -9.16 -10.04 -16.26
CA ARG A 155 -9.57 -11.42 -15.95
C ARG A 155 -10.62 -11.51 -14.83
N LEU A 156 -10.49 -10.64 -13.84
CA LEU A 156 -11.42 -10.58 -12.70
C LEU A 156 -12.63 -9.69 -12.95
N GLY A 157 -12.74 -9.05 -14.11
CA GLY A 157 -13.82 -8.12 -14.44
C GLY A 157 -13.84 -6.89 -13.53
N CYS A 158 -12.67 -6.39 -13.13
CA CYS A 158 -12.57 -5.22 -12.28
C CYS A 158 -12.62 -3.92 -13.08
N THR A 159 -13.42 -2.98 -12.64
CA THR A 159 -13.60 -1.66 -13.29
C THR A 159 -12.66 -0.61 -12.74
N LYS A 160 -12.18 -0.81 -11.51
CA LYS A 160 -11.26 0.11 -10.82
C LYS A 160 -10.11 -0.67 -10.19
N ILE A 161 -8.93 -0.05 -10.17
CA ILE A 161 -7.71 -0.57 -9.52
C ILE A 161 -7.33 0.40 -8.41
N ALA A 162 -7.46 0.00 -7.16
CA ALA A 162 -7.13 0.81 -6.01
C ALA A 162 -5.71 0.49 -5.51
N LEU A 163 -4.89 1.53 -5.41
CA LEU A 163 -3.51 1.46 -4.92
C LEU A 163 -3.36 2.22 -3.61
N GLY A 164 -2.51 1.74 -2.71
CA GLY A 164 -2.27 2.35 -1.40
C GLY A 164 -1.44 3.65 -1.44
N HIS A 165 -1.52 4.42 -2.52
CA HIS A 165 -0.91 5.74 -2.59
C HIS A 165 -1.72 6.76 -1.78
N HIS A 166 -1.02 7.73 -1.18
CA HIS A 166 -1.66 8.75 -0.36
C HIS A 166 -1.10 10.15 -0.67
N ARG A 167 -1.62 11.15 0.01
CA ARG A 167 -1.27 12.56 -0.22
C ARG A 167 0.24 12.81 -0.18
N ASP A 168 0.96 12.16 0.72
CA ASP A 168 2.39 12.40 0.88
C ASP A 168 3.18 11.83 -0.32
N ASP A 169 2.71 10.73 -0.95
CA ASP A 169 3.28 10.22 -2.21
C ASP A 169 3.09 11.24 -3.35
N ILE A 170 1.92 11.88 -3.40
CA ILE A 170 1.60 12.91 -4.39
C ILE A 170 2.55 14.11 -4.22
N VAL A 171 2.73 14.58 -2.99
CA VAL A 171 3.62 15.70 -2.65
C VAL A 171 5.08 15.32 -2.93
N ALA A 172 5.53 14.14 -2.48
CA ALA A 172 6.87 13.66 -2.74
C ALA A 172 7.17 13.56 -4.25
N THR A 173 6.22 13.03 -5.02
CA THR A 173 6.34 12.93 -6.48
C THR A 173 6.45 14.30 -7.14
N LEU A 174 5.66 15.28 -6.70
CA LEU A 174 5.74 16.65 -7.18
C LEU A 174 7.12 17.27 -6.90
N LEU A 175 7.61 17.15 -5.66
CA LEU A 175 8.91 17.68 -5.27
C LEU A 175 10.07 17.00 -6.01
N LEU A 176 10.04 15.67 -6.17
CA LEU A 176 11.04 14.93 -6.93
C LEU A 176 11.06 15.37 -8.40
N ASN A 177 9.90 15.52 -9.02
CA ASN A 177 9.81 16.03 -10.40
C ASN A 177 10.31 17.47 -10.52
N LEU A 178 10.00 18.32 -9.55
CA LEU A 178 10.44 19.71 -9.53
C LEU A 178 11.96 19.83 -9.39
N PHE A 179 12.55 19.16 -8.38
CA PHE A 179 13.97 19.31 -8.06
C PHE A 179 14.90 18.53 -8.97
N TYR A 180 14.51 17.33 -9.41
CA TYR A 180 15.36 16.45 -10.21
C TYR A 180 14.94 16.36 -11.69
N GLY A 181 13.67 16.59 -11.99
CA GLY A 181 13.13 16.48 -13.34
C GLY A 181 12.90 17.81 -14.04
N GLY A 182 13.00 18.94 -13.34
CA GLY A 182 12.66 20.27 -13.87
C GLY A 182 11.20 20.36 -14.37
N ARG A 183 10.29 19.56 -13.79
CA ARG A 183 8.89 19.45 -14.25
C ARG A 183 7.93 19.66 -13.09
N MET A 184 6.93 20.50 -13.28
CA MET A 184 5.82 20.68 -12.35
C MET A 184 4.74 19.61 -12.59
N LYS A 185 5.02 18.37 -12.18
CA LYS A 185 4.12 17.23 -12.39
C LYS A 185 3.97 16.41 -11.11
N GLY A 186 2.77 16.38 -10.55
CA GLY A 186 2.39 15.48 -9.45
C GLY A 186 1.83 14.15 -9.94
N MET A 187 1.50 13.28 -8.99
CA MET A 187 0.73 12.06 -9.24
C MET A 187 -0.76 12.42 -9.18
N PRO A 188 -1.56 12.10 -10.19
CA PRO A 188 -3.00 12.35 -10.13
C PRO A 188 -3.67 11.38 -9.15
N PRO A 189 -4.70 11.81 -8.41
CA PRO A 189 -5.44 10.94 -7.50
C PRO A 189 -6.30 9.89 -8.23
N LYS A 190 -6.67 10.15 -9.47
CA LYS A 190 -7.37 9.23 -10.39
C LYS A 190 -6.67 9.27 -11.73
N LEU A 191 -6.31 8.13 -12.26
CA LEU A 191 -5.61 7.98 -13.52
C LEU A 191 -6.39 7.03 -14.43
N VAL A 192 -6.67 7.46 -15.65
CA VAL A 192 -7.13 6.55 -16.72
C VAL A 192 -5.89 6.13 -17.51
N SER A 193 -5.77 4.83 -17.80
CA SER A 193 -4.68 4.29 -18.62
C SER A 193 -4.71 4.88 -20.03
N ASP A 194 -3.55 4.87 -20.71
CA ASP A 194 -3.41 5.49 -22.03
C ASP A 194 -4.36 4.89 -23.09
N ASP A 195 -4.73 3.60 -22.91
CA ASP A 195 -5.72 2.91 -23.75
C ASP A 195 -7.18 3.09 -23.31
N GLY A 196 -7.41 3.85 -22.23
CA GLY A 196 -8.73 4.16 -21.68
C GLY A 196 -9.44 2.99 -20.96
N LYS A 197 -8.79 1.81 -20.86
CA LYS A 197 -9.45 0.60 -20.34
C LYS A 197 -9.43 0.50 -18.81
N HIS A 198 -8.37 1.01 -18.18
CA HIS A 198 -8.17 0.84 -16.75
C HIS A 198 -8.24 2.17 -16.02
N VAL A 199 -8.97 2.19 -14.92
CA VAL A 199 -9.06 3.34 -14.03
C VAL A 199 -8.36 3.01 -12.72
N VAL A 200 -7.27 3.72 -12.44
CA VAL A 200 -6.48 3.58 -11.20
C VAL A 200 -6.87 4.70 -10.23
N ILE A 201 -7.14 4.34 -8.99
CA ILE A 201 -7.58 5.22 -7.91
C ILE A 201 -6.77 5.02 -6.64
#